data_ea4deb00b67777cd8f5130881aa2f645
#
_entry.id   ea4deb00b67777cd8f5130881aa2f645
#
_cell.length_a   1.000
_cell.length_b   1.000
_cell.length_c   1.000
_cell.angle_alpha   90.00
_cell.angle_beta   90.00
_cell.angle_gamma   90.00
#
_symmetry.space_group_name_H-M   'P 1'
#
loop_
_entity.id
_entity.type
_entity.pdbx_description
1 polymer ?
#
loop_
_entity_poly.entity_id
_entity_poly.type
_entity_poly.pdbx_seq_one_letter_code
_entity_poly.pdbx_strand_id
1 'polypeptide(L)'
;MKMKVLFVYPEYPDTFWSFKHVLKFISKKAAFPPLGLLTVGAMLPDEWQKKLVDLNVGSLKDEHIEWADMVFLSAMIVQKKSAQEIIDRCRAHGKKIVAGGPAFTTQHKEFIGVDHFVLNEAEVTLPLFLEDLEKGRLKHVYTSAKRPDVVSTPVPLWPLININDYATLAIQYSRGCPYNCEFCDIVIMNGRIPRCKTPEQMKKEFQALYDVGWRKSVFIVDDNFIGNKGEVKKMLPALLEWQKEHKYPFTLLTEASTDLANDEDLMQMMSRANFFKVFLGLETPDRESLKECGKFQNTSRDLVKAVHTIHRHGMQVMGGFIVGFDNDSETIFDAQINFIQQIGVVTAMVGVLTALPQTRLWHRLKDEDRLIGCATGENTDGVLNFRPQMGIQALNEGYRKILASIYAPKQYYQRINTFLENYTPTAVARLQKEDIIAFIRSTWRIGILSRARFHYWKLLLKTFIKKRMALPIAVELAIYGLHYEKIAKRICAAKSL
;
A
#
# COMPACT_ATOMS: atom_id res chain seq x y z
N MET A 1 -14.49 33.80 -2.32
CA MET A 1 -13.11 34.21 -2.72
C MET A 1 -12.60 33.19 -3.76
N LYS A 2 -12.15 33.64 -4.93
CA LYS A 2 -11.55 32.71 -5.92
C LYS A 2 -10.06 32.55 -5.56
N MET A 3 -9.63 31.32 -5.31
CA MET A 3 -8.25 31.01 -4.89
C MET A 3 -7.62 30.00 -5.85
N LYS A 4 -6.31 30.08 -6.05
CA LYS A 4 -5.53 29.12 -6.82
C LYS A 4 -4.78 28.21 -5.84
N VAL A 5 -5.13 26.92 -5.81
CA VAL A 5 -4.54 25.92 -4.93
C VAL A 5 -3.68 24.94 -5.73
N LEU A 6 -2.44 24.80 -5.31
CA LEU A 6 -1.52 23.78 -5.80
C LEU A 6 -1.43 22.64 -4.80
N PHE A 7 -1.87 21.46 -5.20
CA PHE A 7 -1.60 20.22 -4.45
C PHE A 7 -0.25 19.66 -4.88
N VAL A 8 0.60 19.31 -3.92
CA VAL A 8 1.88 18.66 -4.21
C VAL A 8 1.97 17.34 -3.46
N TYR A 9 2.28 16.27 -4.19
CA TYR A 9 2.52 14.96 -3.60
C TYR A 9 3.99 14.59 -3.73
N PRO A 10 4.69 14.35 -2.58
CA PRO A 10 6.14 14.10 -2.57
C PRO A 10 6.52 12.78 -3.24
N GLU A 11 7.78 12.68 -3.67
CA GLU A 11 8.34 11.47 -4.25
C GLU A 11 8.49 10.37 -3.21
N TYR A 12 8.17 9.12 -3.62
CA TYR A 12 8.51 7.92 -2.86
C TYR A 12 9.95 7.50 -3.10
N PRO A 13 10.66 7.01 -2.08
CA PRO A 13 11.91 6.31 -2.29
C PRO A 13 11.69 5.03 -3.12
N ASP A 14 12.77 4.48 -3.66
CA ASP A 14 12.72 3.23 -4.42
C ASP A 14 12.65 2.02 -3.47
N THR A 15 11.45 1.51 -3.20
CA THR A 15 11.15 0.44 -2.25
C THR A 15 10.50 -0.76 -2.92
N PHE A 16 10.24 -1.83 -2.18
CA PHE A 16 9.42 -2.94 -2.66
C PHE A 16 8.03 -2.45 -3.11
N TRP A 17 7.46 -1.45 -2.44
CA TRP A 17 6.14 -0.88 -2.71
C TRP A 17 6.11 0.09 -3.90
N SER A 18 7.27 0.62 -4.31
CA SER A 18 7.32 1.58 -5.42
C SER A 18 7.01 0.94 -6.77
N PHE A 19 7.23 -0.37 -6.91
CA PHE A 19 7.10 -1.13 -8.16
C PHE A 19 7.83 -0.49 -9.35
N LYS A 20 8.75 0.44 -9.12
CA LYS A 20 9.41 1.28 -10.13
C LYS A 20 10.00 0.51 -11.32
N HIS A 21 10.53 -0.69 -11.05
CA HIS A 21 11.09 -1.53 -12.12
C HIS A 21 10.02 -2.31 -12.88
N VAL A 22 8.86 -2.59 -12.28
CA VAL A 22 7.70 -3.22 -12.92
C VAL A 22 7.01 -2.24 -13.86
N LEU A 23 6.81 -1.00 -13.42
CA LEU A 23 6.09 0.05 -14.15
C LEU A 23 6.67 0.29 -15.56
N LYS A 24 7.98 0.10 -15.73
CA LYS A 24 8.66 0.20 -17.04
C LYS A 24 8.19 -0.83 -18.06
N PHE A 25 7.67 -1.99 -17.62
CA PHE A 25 7.14 -3.02 -18.51
C PHE A 25 5.79 -2.63 -19.12
N ILE A 26 4.98 -1.88 -18.38
CA ILE A 26 3.63 -1.44 -18.76
C ILE A 26 3.57 0.05 -19.13
N SER A 27 4.71 0.73 -19.26
CA SER A 27 4.81 2.16 -19.61
C SER A 27 4.02 3.07 -18.67
N LYS A 28 4.04 2.77 -17.36
CA LYS A 28 3.46 3.58 -16.28
C LYS A 28 4.55 4.29 -15.49
N LYS A 29 4.19 5.39 -14.82
CA LYS A 29 5.11 6.22 -14.05
C LYS A 29 5.00 5.93 -12.54
N ALA A 30 3.77 5.78 -12.02
CA ALA A 30 3.51 5.47 -10.62
C ALA A 30 2.55 4.28 -10.47
N ALA A 31 2.60 3.61 -9.31
CA ALA A 31 1.70 2.51 -8.99
C ALA A 31 0.28 3.01 -8.67
N PHE A 32 0.17 4.02 -7.81
CA PHE A 32 -1.08 4.55 -7.28
C PHE A 32 -1.09 6.08 -7.28
N PRO A 33 -2.28 6.73 -7.46
CA PRO A 33 -2.44 8.16 -7.32
C PRO A 33 -2.52 8.60 -5.85
N PRO A 34 -2.33 9.91 -5.56
CA PRO A 34 -2.46 10.47 -4.22
C PRO A 34 -3.93 10.64 -3.80
N LEU A 35 -4.61 9.54 -3.46
CA LEU A 35 -6.05 9.50 -3.16
C LEU A 35 -6.49 10.56 -2.13
N GLY A 36 -5.72 10.74 -1.05
CA GLY A 36 -6.03 11.73 -0.01
C GLY A 36 -6.09 13.16 -0.55
N LEU A 37 -5.14 13.55 -1.43
CA LEU A 37 -5.16 14.89 -2.05
C LEU A 37 -6.32 15.05 -3.04
N LEU A 38 -6.69 14.01 -3.77
CA LEU A 38 -7.86 14.03 -4.65
C LEU A 38 -9.16 14.18 -3.85
N THR A 39 -9.25 13.53 -2.68
CA THR A 39 -10.39 13.66 -1.78
C THR A 39 -10.46 15.06 -1.17
N VAL A 40 -9.34 15.59 -0.67
CA VAL A 40 -9.26 16.97 -0.17
C VAL A 40 -9.59 17.98 -1.29
N GLY A 41 -9.14 17.73 -2.52
CA GLY A 41 -9.49 18.56 -3.68
C GLY A 41 -10.99 18.63 -3.94
N ALA A 42 -11.72 17.53 -3.69
CA ALA A 42 -13.18 17.49 -3.80
C ALA A 42 -13.92 18.18 -2.62
N MET A 43 -13.23 18.41 -1.51
CA MET A 43 -13.78 19.11 -0.34
C MET A 43 -13.59 20.63 -0.39
N LEU A 44 -12.69 21.12 -1.25
CA LEU A 44 -12.48 22.56 -1.42
C LEU A 44 -13.56 23.18 -2.31
N PRO A 45 -13.91 24.48 -2.12
CA PRO A 45 -14.92 25.17 -2.90
C PRO A 45 -14.73 24.98 -4.43
N ASP A 46 -15.82 24.76 -5.15
CA ASP A 46 -15.79 24.45 -6.58
C ASP A 46 -15.22 25.62 -7.42
N GLU A 47 -15.45 26.85 -6.98
CA GLU A 47 -14.96 28.05 -7.64
C GLU A 47 -13.43 28.28 -7.50
N TRP A 48 -12.74 27.48 -6.70
CA TRP A 48 -11.29 27.53 -6.56
C TRP A 48 -10.62 26.82 -7.73
N GLN A 49 -9.59 27.43 -8.30
CA GLN A 49 -8.76 26.77 -9.30
C GLN A 49 -7.80 25.81 -8.61
N LYS A 50 -7.77 24.58 -9.06
CA LYS A 50 -7.03 23.49 -8.45
C LYS A 50 -6.06 22.85 -9.45
N LYS A 51 -4.79 22.68 -9.09
CA LYS A 51 -3.79 21.91 -9.84
C LYS A 51 -3.12 20.91 -8.91
N LEU A 52 -2.74 19.76 -9.44
CA LEU A 52 -1.99 18.73 -8.68
C LEU A 52 -0.69 18.40 -9.42
N VAL A 53 0.40 18.40 -8.68
CA VAL A 53 1.71 17.90 -9.10
C VAL A 53 2.11 16.73 -8.22
N ASP A 54 2.17 15.54 -8.82
CA ASP A 54 2.69 14.34 -8.18
C ASP A 54 4.12 14.10 -8.64
N LEU A 55 5.09 14.16 -7.71
CA LEU A 55 6.51 14.01 -8.03
C LEU A 55 6.89 12.59 -8.47
N ASN A 56 5.99 11.63 -8.30
CA ASN A 56 6.18 10.27 -8.80
C ASN A 56 5.89 10.13 -10.29
N VAL A 57 5.20 11.11 -10.90
CA VAL A 57 4.84 11.09 -12.32
C VAL A 57 5.40 12.28 -13.10
N GLY A 58 5.78 13.34 -12.41
CA GLY A 58 6.30 14.57 -13.00
C GLY A 58 7.24 15.34 -12.09
N SER A 59 7.56 16.58 -12.44
CA SER A 59 8.41 17.47 -11.64
C SER A 59 7.66 18.73 -11.20
N LEU A 60 7.91 19.19 -9.98
CA LEU A 60 7.46 20.49 -9.52
C LEU A 60 8.33 21.56 -10.18
N LYS A 61 7.72 22.51 -10.89
CA LYS A 61 8.38 23.64 -11.51
C LYS A 61 8.06 24.92 -10.74
N ASP A 62 8.91 25.95 -10.86
CA ASP A 62 8.69 27.23 -10.20
C ASP A 62 7.41 27.90 -10.69
N GLU A 63 7.10 27.78 -12.00
CA GLU A 63 5.84 28.27 -12.56
C GLU A 63 4.57 27.70 -11.90
N HIS A 64 4.65 26.45 -11.38
CA HIS A 64 3.55 25.87 -10.63
C HIS A 64 3.39 26.54 -9.26
N ILE A 65 4.53 26.81 -8.59
CA ILE A 65 4.53 27.44 -7.26
C ILE A 65 4.08 28.90 -7.39
N GLU A 66 4.62 29.64 -8.36
CA GLU A 66 4.27 31.03 -8.59
C GLU A 66 2.80 31.23 -8.92
N TRP A 67 2.19 30.30 -9.68
CA TRP A 67 0.78 30.32 -10.03
C TRP A 67 -0.14 30.23 -8.81
N ALA A 68 0.26 29.55 -7.74
CA ALA A 68 -0.58 29.25 -6.59
C ALA A 68 -0.67 30.43 -5.60
N ASP A 69 -1.83 30.63 -5.00
CA ASP A 69 -2.01 31.47 -3.83
C ASP A 69 -1.65 30.68 -2.55
N MET A 70 -1.90 29.38 -2.56
CA MET A 70 -1.65 28.47 -1.43
C MET A 70 -1.26 27.07 -1.91
N VAL A 71 -0.33 26.43 -1.19
CA VAL A 71 0.13 25.06 -1.49
C VAL A 71 -0.40 24.09 -0.44
N PHE A 72 -1.05 23.01 -0.90
CA PHE A 72 -1.52 21.91 -0.07
C PHE A 72 -0.59 20.69 -0.23
N LEU A 73 -0.08 20.16 0.85
CA LEU A 73 0.88 19.07 0.89
C LEU A 73 0.34 17.91 1.71
N SER A 74 0.43 16.70 1.19
CA SER A 74 0.19 15.48 1.96
C SER A 74 1.34 14.50 1.78
N ALA A 75 1.74 13.83 2.87
CA ALA A 75 2.86 12.90 2.85
C ALA A 75 2.63 11.72 3.79
N MET A 76 3.23 10.58 3.44
CA MET A 76 3.51 9.47 4.33
C MET A 76 4.89 9.65 5.00
N ILE A 77 5.15 8.96 6.10
CA ILE A 77 6.44 9.08 6.84
C ILE A 77 7.62 8.82 5.91
N VAL A 78 7.53 7.83 5.03
CA VAL A 78 8.57 7.46 4.06
C VAL A 78 8.90 8.60 3.07
N GLN A 79 8.01 9.57 2.88
CA GLN A 79 8.19 10.73 2.00
C GLN A 79 8.73 11.97 2.72
N LYS A 80 9.06 11.88 4.02
CA LYS A 80 9.40 13.01 4.89
C LYS A 80 10.49 13.92 4.28
N LYS A 81 11.56 13.33 3.74
CA LYS A 81 12.65 14.09 3.10
C LYS A 81 12.15 14.92 1.92
N SER A 82 11.46 14.29 0.99
CA SER A 82 10.89 14.97 -0.18
C SER A 82 9.85 16.03 0.21
N ALA A 83 9.06 15.76 1.26
CA ALA A 83 8.09 16.74 1.79
C ALA A 83 8.79 17.98 2.33
N GLN A 84 9.90 17.86 3.09
CA GLN A 84 10.65 18.99 3.60
C GLN A 84 11.29 19.81 2.47
N GLU A 85 11.86 19.16 1.46
CA GLU A 85 12.43 19.84 0.27
C GLU A 85 11.38 20.67 -0.48
N ILE A 86 10.13 20.17 -0.59
CA ILE A 86 9.00 20.90 -1.17
C ILE A 86 8.63 22.11 -0.32
N ILE A 87 8.55 21.94 0.99
CA ILE A 87 8.24 23.01 1.95
C ILE A 87 9.27 24.14 1.80
N ASP A 88 10.55 23.81 1.85
CA ASP A 88 11.63 24.79 1.75
C ASP A 88 11.56 25.56 0.42
N ARG A 89 11.30 24.86 -0.69
CA ARG A 89 11.16 25.49 -2.01
C ARG A 89 9.94 26.40 -2.09
N CYS A 90 8.77 25.98 -1.59
CA CYS A 90 7.57 26.80 -1.57
C CYS A 90 7.75 28.07 -0.71
N ARG A 91 8.44 27.94 0.42
CA ARG A 91 8.79 29.08 1.28
C ARG A 91 9.71 30.09 0.58
N ALA A 92 10.71 29.60 -0.15
CA ALA A 92 11.60 30.47 -0.92
C ALA A 92 10.83 31.34 -1.94
N HIS A 93 9.67 30.86 -2.44
CA HIS A 93 8.75 31.60 -3.27
C HIS A 93 7.66 32.38 -2.50
N GLY A 94 7.78 32.49 -1.16
CA GLY A 94 6.84 33.23 -0.32
C GLY A 94 5.42 32.64 -0.25
N LYS A 95 5.24 31.34 -0.53
CA LYS A 95 3.92 30.72 -0.57
C LYS A 95 3.49 30.19 0.81
N LYS A 96 2.20 30.31 1.10
CA LYS A 96 1.59 29.73 2.27
C LYS A 96 1.39 28.23 2.08
N ILE A 97 1.71 27.43 3.10
CA ILE A 97 1.70 25.97 3.03
C ILE A 97 0.70 25.41 4.05
N VAL A 98 -0.23 24.59 3.56
CA VAL A 98 -1.16 23.79 4.34
C VAL A 98 -0.75 22.33 4.23
N ALA A 99 -0.46 21.68 5.35
CA ALA A 99 0.02 20.30 5.36
C ALA A 99 -0.91 19.38 6.17
N GLY A 100 -1.19 18.18 5.62
CA GLY A 100 -2.02 17.16 6.26
C GLY A 100 -1.63 15.74 5.85
N GLY A 101 -2.37 14.76 6.33
CA GLY A 101 -2.10 13.35 6.07
C GLY A 101 -1.19 12.68 7.09
N PRO A 102 -0.80 11.40 6.87
CA PRO A 102 -0.22 10.54 7.89
C PRO A 102 1.05 11.07 8.56
N ALA A 103 2.04 11.50 7.77
CA ALA A 103 3.30 12.01 8.31
C ALA A 103 3.10 13.24 9.20
N PHE A 104 2.27 14.17 8.77
CA PHE A 104 2.02 15.39 9.53
C PHE A 104 1.14 15.11 10.76
N THR A 105 0.19 14.19 10.68
CA THR A 105 -0.63 13.81 11.84
C THR A 105 0.23 13.23 12.97
N THR A 106 1.22 12.42 12.65
CA THR A 106 2.06 11.75 13.67
C THR A 106 3.32 12.54 14.06
N GLN A 107 3.84 13.39 13.16
CA GLN A 107 5.16 14.03 13.32
C GLN A 107 5.18 15.52 12.92
N HIS A 108 4.05 16.26 12.98
CA HIS A 108 3.99 17.65 12.50
C HIS A 108 5.07 18.57 13.11
N LYS A 109 5.48 18.33 14.36
CA LYS A 109 6.52 19.13 15.05
C LYS A 109 7.92 18.99 14.45
N GLU A 110 8.14 17.97 13.63
CA GLU A 110 9.41 17.70 12.97
C GLU A 110 9.55 18.38 11.60
N PHE A 111 8.44 18.97 11.10
CA PHE A 111 8.42 19.69 9.82
C PHE A 111 8.55 21.20 10.07
N ILE A 112 9.57 21.80 9.44
CA ILE A 112 9.87 23.21 9.60
C ILE A 112 9.29 23.99 8.42
N GLY A 113 8.58 25.08 8.70
CA GLY A 113 8.16 26.02 7.66
C GLY A 113 6.76 25.80 7.09
N VAL A 114 5.96 24.96 7.69
CA VAL A 114 4.53 24.84 7.38
C VAL A 114 3.76 25.96 8.08
N ASP A 115 2.88 26.64 7.37
CA ASP A 115 2.03 27.71 7.97
C ASP A 115 0.85 27.11 8.74
N HIS A 116 0.18 26.12 8.16
CA HIS A 116 -1.02 25.53 8.74
C HIS A 116 -1.01 24.00 8.63
N PHE A 117 -1.22 23.33 9.74
CA PHE A 117 -1.41 21.88 9.79
C PHE A 117 -2.90 21.56 9.91
N VAL A 118 -3.39 20.69 9.01
CA VAL A 118 -4.73 20.11 9.03
C VAL A 118 -4.56 18.62 9.29
N LEU A 119 -4.63 18.25 10.57
CA LEU A 119 -4.26 16.92 11.07
C LEU A 119 -5.47 16.00 11.22
N ASN A 120 -5.22 14.70 11.29
CA ASN A 120 -6.22 13.64 11.35
C ASN A 120 -7.10 13.59 10.08
N GLU A 121 -8.36 13.23 10.22
CA GLU A 121 -9.27 13.06 9.08
C GLU A 121 -9.81 14.42 8.60
N ALA A 122 -9.56 14.73 7.34
CA ALA A 122 -9.84 16.03 6.74
C ALA A 122 -11.33 16.40 6.77
N GLU A 123 -12.24 15.42 6.75
CA GLU A 123 -13.68 15.65 6.81
C GLU A 123 -14.12 16.42 8.06
N VAL A 124 -13.33 16.36 9.14
CA VAL A 124 -13.59 17.11 10.37
C VAL A 124 -12.75 18.38 10.48
N THR A 125 -11.49 18.31 10.07
CA THR A 125 -10.51 19.37 10.36
C THR A 125 -10.39 20.41 9.25
N LEU A 126 -10.60 20.03 7.99
CA LEU A 126 -10.56 20.96 6.87
C LEU A 126 -11.69 21.99 6.89
N PRO A 127 -12.96 21.66 7.23
CA PRO A 127 -14.01 22.69 7.39
C PRO A 127 -13.66 23.76 8.41
N LEU A 128 -12.99 23.42 9.53
CA LEU A 128 -12.54 24.37 10.52
C LEU A 128 -11.48 25.34 9.96
N PHE A 129 -10.55 24.81 9.16
CA PHE A 129 -9.56 25.62 8.45
C PHE A 129 -10.22 26.58 7.46
N LEU A 130 -11.17 26.09 6.65
CA LEU A 130 -11.87 26.91 5.64
C LEU A 130 -12.69 28.02 6.28
N GLU A 131 -13.40 27.73 7.37
CA GLU A 131 -14.15 28.75 8.13
C GLU A 131 -13.23 29.85 8.67
N ASP A 132 -12.08 29.48 9.25
CA ASP A 132 -11.12 30.44 9.78
C ASP A 132 -10.41 31.22 8.66
N LEU A 133 -10.21 30.60 7.49
CA LEU A 133 -9.66 31.26 6.30
C LEU A 133 -10.59 32.38 5.80
N GLU A 134 -11.90 32.11 5.72
CA GLU A 134 -12.91 33.11 5.32
C GLU A 134 -12.96 34.26 6.30
N LYS A 135 -12.78 33.99 7.60
CA LYS A 135 -12.78 35.00 8.68
C LYS A 135 -11.44 35.70 8.89
N GLY A 136 -10.39 35.32 8.14
CA GLY A 136 -9.05 35.91 8.26
C GLY A 136 -8.35 35.65 9.59
N ARG A 137 -8.72 34.55 10.31
CA ARG A 137 -8.19 34.19 11.64
C ARG A 137 -7.52 32.82 11.69
N LEU A 138 -6.75 32.50 10.68
CA LEU A 138 -6.08 31.21 10.54
C LEU A 138 -5.20 30.86 11.76
N LYS A 139 -5.31 29.60 12.20
CA LYS A 139 -4.48 28.98 13.23
C LYS A 139 -3.35 28.18 12.60
N HIS A 140 -2.32 27.93 13.38
CA HIS A 140 -1.20 27.09 12.96
C HIS A 140 -1.60 25.60 12.90
N VAL A 141 -2.44 25.10 13.82
CA VAL A 141 -2.82 23.69 13.90
C VAL A 141 -4.35 23.55 14.01
N TYR A 142 -4.90 22.73 13.13
CA TYR A 142 -6.27 22.23 13.15
C TYR A 142 -6.24 20.73 13.40
N THR A 143 -6.81 20.29 14.50
CA THR A 143 -6.84 18.88 14.91
C THR A 143 -8.14 18.54 15.61
N SER A 144 -8.55 17.29 15.58
CA SER A 144 -9.73 16.79 16.26
C SER A 144 -9.54 15.32 16.65
N ALA A 145 -9.96 14.97 17.86
CA ALA A 145 -10.06 13.58 18.28
C ALA A 145 -11.33 12.89 17.72
N LYS A 146 -12.28 13.67 17.18
CA LYS A 146 -13.52 13.15 16.58
C LYS A 146 -13.19 12.49 15.25
N ARG A 147 -13.66 11.27 15.06
CA ARG A 147 -13.61 10.56 13.79
C ARG A 147 -14.91 10.77 13.02
N PRO A 148 -14.85 11.19 11.75
CA PRO A 148 -16.05 11.38 10.94
C PRO A 148 -16.75 10.07 10.61
N ASP A 149 -18.02 10.14 10.30
CA ASP A 149 -18.66 9.11 9.52
C ASP A 149 -18.14 9.21 8.08
N VAL A 150 -17.56 8.12 7.55
CA VAL A 150 -17.01 8.07 6.18
C VAL A 150 -18.07 8.21 5.09
N VAL A 151 -19.36 8.18 5.46
CA VAL A 151 -20.48 8.53 4.57
C VAL A 151 -20.38 9.98 4.09
N SER A 152 -19.73 10.86 4.83
CA SER A 152 -19.50 12.28 4.43
C SER A 152 -18.32 12.47 3.46
N THR A 153 -17.52 11.44 3.20
CA THR A 153 -16.35 11.53 2.31
C THR A 153 -16.82 11.69 0.85
N PRO A 154 -16.40 12.74 0.13
CA PRO A 154 -16.79 12.93 -1.26
C PRO A 154 -16.08 11.95 -2.21
N VAL A 155 -16.62 11.82 -3.41
CA VAL A 155 -15.93 11.15 -4.52
C VAL A 155 -14.65 11.92 -4.85
N PRO A 156 -13.48 11.24 -4.97
CA PRO A 156 -12.21 11.90 -5.28
C PRO A 156 -12.25 12.69 -6.60
N LEU A 157 -11.56 13.82 -6.65
CA LEU A 157 -11.54 14.73 -7.80
C LEU A 157 -10.56 14.22 -8.88
N TRP A 158 -10.96 13.17 -9.60
CA TRP A 158 -10.16 12.47 -10.62
C TRP A 158 -9.61 13.36 -11.73
N PRO A 159 -10.33 14.43 -12.20
CA PRO A 159 -9.79 15.32 -13.24
C PRO A 159 -8.49 16.05 -12.89
N LEU A 160 -8.05 16.04 -11.63
CA LEU A 160 -6.76 16.63 -11.23
C LEU A 160 -5.53 15.84 -11.70
N ILE A 161 -5.70 14.61 -12.16
CA ILE A 161 -4.60 13.73 -12.57
C ILE A 161 -4.77 13.21 -14.00
N ASN A 162 -3.66 12.86 -14.64
CA ASN A 162 -3.71 12.03 -15.84
C ASN A 162 -3.70 10.55 -15.42
N ILE A 163 -4.86 9.88 -15.45
CA ILE A 163 -5.02 8.49 -15.05
C ILE A 163 -4.10 7.53 -15.81
N ASN A 164 -3.65 7.90 -17.01
CA ASN A 164 -2.75 7.07 -17.82
C ASN A 164 -1.33 6.95 -17.25
N ASP A 165 -0.94 7.82 -16.32
CA ASP A 165 0.36 7.75 -15.67
C ASP A 165 0.42 6.65 -14.59
N TYR A 166 -0.73 6.15 -14.12
CA TYR A 166 -0.84 5.20 -13.01
C TYR A 166 -1.13 3.77 -13.48
N ALA A 167 -0.62 2.80 -12.73
CA ALA A 167 -0.86 1.38 -12.99
C ALA A 167 -2.22 0.91 -12.44
N THR A 168 -2.62 1.46 -11.29
CA THR A 168 -3.84 1.12 -10.56
C THR A 168 -4.45 2.39 -10.00
N LEU A 169 -5.76 2.57 -10.05
CA LEU A 169 -6.43 3.63 -9.30
C LEU A 169 -6.87 3.11 -7.92
N ALA A 170 -7.07 4.03 -6.98
CA ALA A 170 -7.37 3.71 -5.60
C ALA A 170 -8.70 4.34 -5.17
N ILE A 171 -9.48 3.59 -4.40
CA ILE A 171 -10.65 4.08 -3.66
C ILE A 171 -10.61 3.53 -2.24
N GLN A 172 -11.43 4.04 -1.36
CA GLN A 172 -11.51 3.58 0.02
C GLN A 172 -12.95 3.25 0.38
N TYR A 173 -13.19 2.04 0.93
CA TYR A 173 -14.48 1.62 1.43
C TYR A 173 -14.63 1.88 2.93
N SER A 174 -13.60 1.55 3.71
CA SER A 174 -13.64 1.70 5.16
C SER A 174 -12.36 2.26 5.76
N ARG A 175 -12.45 2.78 6.98
CA ARG A 175 -11.33 3.22 7.82
C ARG A 175 -11.44 2.59 9.20
N GLY A 176 -10.30 2.11 9.72
CA GLY A 176 -10.18 1.49 11.03
C GLY A 176 -10.04 -0.03 10.97
N CYS A 177 -9.41 -0.58 11.98
CA CYS A 177 -9.14 -2.02 12.09
C CYS A 177 -9.50 -2.51 13.49
N PRO A 178 -10.26 -3.62 13.64
CA PRO A 178 -10.69 -4.10 14.97
C PRO A 178 -9.54 -4.65 15.80
N TYR A 179 -8.42 -5.01 15.15
CA TYR A 179 -7.24 -5.55 15.81
C TYR A 179 -6.40 -4.45 16.45
N ASN A 180 -5.51 -4.85 17.37
CA ASN A 180 -4.66 -3.94 18.14
C ASN A 180 -3.21 -4.45 18.14
N CYS A 181 -2.66 -4.67 16.95
CA CYS A 181 -1.27 -5.09 16.81
C CYS A 181 -0.33 -4.01 17.37
N GLU A 182 0.69 -4.40 18.14
CA GLU A 182 1.53 -3.49 18.92
C GLU A 182 2.32 -2.49 18.05
N PHE A 183 2.74 -2.95 16.86
CA PHE A 183 3.57 -2.16 15.93
C PHE A 183 2.75 -1.28 14.97
N CYS A 184 1.41 -1.42 14.94
CA CYS A 184 0.56 -0.82 13.90
C CYS A 184 0.02 0.54 14.35
N ASP A 185 0.17 1.56 13.50
CA ASP A 185 -0.30 2.92 13.73
C ASP A 185 -1.76 3.16 13.29
N ILE A 186 -2.38 2.22 12.59
CA ILE A 186 -3.76 2.35 12.09
C ILE A 186 -4.76 2.64 13.19
N VAL A 187 -4.60 2.01 14.36
CA VAL A 187 -5.48 2.24 15.51
C VAL A 187 -5.40 3.70 15.98
N ILE A 188 -4.22 4.30 15.90
CA ILE A 188 -3.98 5.70 16.28
C ILE A 188 -4.65 6.62 15.26
N MET A 189 -4.44 6.35 13.97
CA MET A 189 -4.93 7.18 12.88
C MET A 189 -6.44 7.03 12.66
N ASN A 190 -6.91 5.80 12.46
CA ASN A 190 -8.26 5.50 11.99
C ASN A 190 -9.18 4.86 13.04
N GLY A 191 -8.62 4.41 14.18
CA GLY A 191 -9.37 3.78 15.29
C GLY A 191 -9.63 2.30 15.11
N ARG A 192 -10.28 1.71 16.12
CA ARG A 192 -10.54 0.27 16.19
C ARG A 192 -11.91 -0.15 15.68
N ILE A 193 -12.80 0.80 15.40
CA ILE A 193 -14.14 0.50 14.89
C ILE A 193 -14.12 0.80 13.39
N PRO A 194 -14.24 -0.22 12.51
CA PRO A 194 -14.32 -0.01 11.08
C PRO A 194 -15.58 0.79 10.73
N ARG A 195 -15.39 1.95 10.12
CA ARG A 195 -16.45 2.83 9.61
C ARG A 195 -16.52 2.65 8.10
N CYS A 196 -17.68 2.28 7.59
CA CYS A 196 -17.86 1.84 6.20
C CYS A 196 -18.70 2.83 5.42
N LYS A 197 -18.40 3.01 4.15
CA LYS A 197 -19.25 3.68 3.19
C LYS A 197 -20.47 2.82 2.85
N THR A 198 -21.56 3.48 2.39
CA THR A 198 -22.74 2.76 1.92
C THR A 198 -22.50 2.08 0.56
N PRO A 199 -23.30 1.07 0.19
CA PRO A 199 -23.24 0.47 -1.14
C PRO A 199 -23.43 1.51 -2.25
N GLU A 200 -24.31 2.50 -2.06
CA GLU A 200 -24.59 3.57 -3.02
C GLU A 200 -23.39 4.49 -3.23
N GLN A 201 -22.64 4.80 -2.14
CA GLN A 201 -21.39 5.57 -2.26
C GLN A 201 -20.35 4.79 -3.06
N MET A 202 -20.19 3.51 -2.76
CA MET A 202 -19.25 2.66 -3.50
C MET A 202 -19.61 2.58 -4.98
N LYS A 203 -20.90 2.42 -5.32
CA LYS A 203 -21.37 2.48 -6.72
C LYS A 203 -20.99 3.82 -7.38
N LYS A 204 -21.18 4.96 -6.68
CA LYS A 204 -20.82 6.29 -7.20
C LYS A 204 -19.32 6.42 -7.46
N GLU A 205 -18.47 5.91 -6.56
CA GLU A 205 -17.02 5.95 -6.75
C GLU A 205 -16.58 5.06 -7.91
N PHE A 206 -17.16 3.86 -8.05
CA PHE A 206 -16.94 2.98 -9.20
C PHE A 206 -17.39 3.63 -10.51
N GLN A 207 -18.57 4.28 -10.51
CA GLN A 207 -19.07 5.00 -11.67
C GLN A 207 -18.13 6.15 -12.05
N ALA A 208 -17.64 6.92 -11.09
CA ALA A 208 -16.69 8.00 -11.35
C ALA A 208 -15.38 7.50 -11.99
N LEU A 209 -14.85 6.36 -11.54
CA LEU A 209 -13.71 5.72 -12.20
C LEU A 209 -14.05 5.27 -13.63
N TYR A 210 -15.24 4.73 -13.82
CA TYR A 210 -15.72 4.31 -15.14
C TYR A 210 -15.87 5.50 -16.09
N ASP A 211 -16.42 6.62 -15.61
CA ASP A 211 -16.68 7.84 -16.41
C ASP A 211 -15.38 8.53 -16.85
N VAL A 212 -14.34 8.52 -16.04
CA VAL A 212 -13.00 9.01 -16.44
C VAL A 212 -12.27 8.04 -17.39
N GLY A 213 -12.91 6.94 -17.80
CA GLY A 213 -12.37 5.99 -18.77
C GLY A 213 -11.50 4.88 -18.17
N TRP A 214 -11.43 4.72 -16.84
CA TRP A 214 -10.66 3.63 -16.24
C TRP A 214 -11.28 2.26 -16.51
N ARG A 215 -10.47 1.27 -16.87
CA ARG A 215 -10.90 -0.11 -17.21
C ARG A 215 -9.86 -1.15 -16.79
N LYS A 216 -9.20 -0.93 -15.65
CA LYS A 216 -8.09 -1.74 -15.15
C LYS A 216 -8.28 -2.08 -13.68
N SER A 217 -7.20 -2.45 -12.98
CA SER A 217 -7.26 -2.76 -11.56
C SER A 217 -7.61 -1.53 -10.70
N VAL A 218 -8.37 -1.78 -9.62
CA VAL A 218 -8.74 -0.80 -8.59
C VAL A 218 -8.31 -1.35 -7.23
N PHE A 219 -7.54 -0.57 -6.50
CA PHE A 219 -7.15 -0.87 -5.14
C PHE A 219 -8.14 -0.24 -4.15
N ILE A 220 -8.83 -1.07 -3.38
CA ILE A 220 -9.61 -0.62 -2.23
C ILE A 220 -8.64 -0.52 -1.06
N VAL A 221 -8.20 0.71 -0.76
CA VAL A 221 -7.08 1.01 0.17
C VAL A 221 -7.53 1.04 1.64
N ASP A 222 -8.25 0.01 2.04
CA ASP A 222 -8.74 -0.13 3.41
C ASP A 222 -7.64 -0.69 4.32
N ASP A 223 -7.59 -0.26 5.57
CA ASP A 223 -6.67 -0.80 6.58
C ASP A 223 -6.91 -2.31 6.84
N ASN A 224 -8.16 -2.73 6.72
CA ASN A 224 -8.63 -4.11 6.74
C ASN A 224 -10.03 -4.16 6.14
N PHE A 225 -10.13 -4.46 4.86
CA PHE A 225 -11.39 -4.48 4.11
C PHE A 225 -12.49 -5.32 4.78
N ILE A 226 -12.10 -6.44 5.40
CA ILE A 226 -13.03 -7.33 6.09
C ILE A 226 -13.16 -7.04 7.60
N GLY A 227 -12.70 -5.87 8.05
CA GLY A 227 -12.76 -5.47 9.45
C GLY A 227 -14.17 -5.46 10.01
N ASN A 228 -15.19 -5.21 9.18
CA ASN A 228 -16.60 -5.41 9.45
C ASN A 228 -17.23 -6.31 8.38
N LYS A 229 -17.12 -7.64 8.56
CA LYS A 229 -17.61 -8.63 7.60
C LYS A 229 -19.11 -8.49 7.28
N GLY A 230 -19.91 -8.08 8.27
CA GLY A 230 -21.35 -7.88 8.09
C GLY A 230 -21.64 -6.78 7.06
N GLU A 231 -20.98 -5.63 7.17
CA GLU A 231 -21.16 -4.53 6.23
C GLU A 231 -20.57 -4.85 4.85
N VAL A 232 -19.42 -5.54 4.79
CA VAL A 232 -18.83 -6.00 3.52
C VAL A 232 -19.79 -6.93 2.77
N LYS A 233 -20.40 -7.91 3.48
CA LYS A 233 -21.38 -8.84 2.86
C LYS A 233 -22.65 -8.11 2.37
N LYS A 234 -23.03 -6.99 2.97
CA LYS A 234 -24.13 -6.14 2.45
C LYS A 234 -23.72 -5.33 1.21
N MET A 235 -22.46 -4.88 1.16
CA MET A 235 -21.96 -4.03 0.08
C MET A 235 -21.63 -4.85 -1.19
N LEU A 236 -21.02 -6.03 -1.06
CA LEU A 236 -20.55 -6.84 -2.18
C LEU A 236 -21.62 -7.19 -3.24
N PRO A 237 -22.89 -7.51 -2.90
CA PRO A 237 -23.93 -7.74 -3.89
C PRO A 237 -24.16 -6.55 -4.84
N ALA A 238 -24.20 -5.34 -4.28
CA ALA A 238 -24.37 -4.11 -5.05
C ALA A 238 -23.20 -3.86 -6.01
N LEU A 239 -21.98 -4.16 -5.54
CA LEU A 239 -20.77 -4.05 -6.34
C LEU A 239 -20.74 -5.10 -7.47
N LEU A 240 -21.11 -6.35 -7.16
CA LEU A 240 -21.22 -7.42 -8.14
C LEU A 240 -22.23 -7.09 -9.25
N GLU A 241 -23.39 -6.55 -8.88
CA GLU A 241 -24.41 -6.12 -9.83
C GLU A 241 -23.86 -5.05 -10.78
N TRP A 242 -23.26 -4.00 -10.22
CA TRP A 242 -22.62 -2.93 -10.98
C TRP A 242 -21.52 -3.46 -11.93
N GLN A 243 -20.65 -4.35 -11.43
CA GLN A 243 -19.61 -4.99 -12.24
C GLN A 243 -20.21 -5.78 -13.43
N LYS A 244 -21.29 -6.51 -13.21
CA LYS A 244 -22.01 -7.27 -14.26
C LYS A 244 -22.61 -6.35 -15.32
N GLU A 245 -23.32 -5.32 -14.91
CA GLU A 245 -23.93 -4.32 -15.80
C GLU A 245 -22.89 -3.67 -16.72
N HIS A 246 -21.71 -3.40 -16.20
CA HIS A 246 -20.58 -2.79 -16.92
C HIS A 246 -19.63 -3.83 -17.54
N LYS A 247 -19.99 -5.12 -17.56
CA LYS A 247 -19.20 -6.23 -18.16
C LYS A 247 -17.82 -6.38 -17.52
N TYR A 248 -17.75 -6.28 -16.20
CA TYR A 248 -16.53 -6.42 -15.38
C TYR A 248 -15.38 -5.51 -15.84
N PRO A 249 -15.52 -4.19 -15.76
CA PRO A 249 -14.50 -3.27 -16.20
C PRO A 249 -13.27 -3.27 -15.28
N PHE A 250 -13.43 -3.67 -14.02
CA PHE A 250 -12.39 -3.62 -12.99
C PHE A 250 -12.03 -5.00 -12.44
N THR A 251 -10.74 -5.22 -12.23
CA THR A 251 -10.24 -6.23 -11.28
C THR A 251 -9.92 -5.55 -9.96
N LEU A 252 -10.18 -6.19 -8.82
CA LEU A 252 -10.11 -5.58 -7.51
C LEU A 252 -8.99 -6.20 -6.67
N LEU A 253 -8.31 -5.35 -5.91
CA LEU A 253 -7.38 -5.79 -4.87
C LEU A 253 -7.62 -4.99 -3.59
N THR A 254 -7.29 -5.57 -2.44
CA THR A 254 -7.47 -4.93 -1.13
C THR A 254 -6.52 -5.53 -0.09
N GLU A 255 -6.53 -4.94 1.11
CA GLU A 255 -5.86 -5.49 2.29
C GLU A 255 -6.89 -6.17 3.20
N ALA A 256 -6.52 -7.28 3.77
CA ALA A 256 -7.39 -8.05 4.65
C ALA A 256 -6.60 -8.75 5.76
N SER A 257 -7.30 -9.23 6.77
CA SER A 257 -6.75 -10.13 7.79
C SER A 257 -6.88 -11.60 7.39
N THR A 258 -6.05 -12.45 7.97
CA THR A 258 -5.98 -13.89 7.66
C THR A 258 -7.27 -14.66 7.96
N ASP A 259 -8.16 -14.10 8.77
CA ASP A 259 -9.48 -14.65 9.08
C ASP A 259 -10.49 -14.58 7.92
N LEU A 260 -10.09 -13.99 6.78
CA LEU A 260 -10.77 -14.14 5.49
C LEU A 260 -10.92 -15.64 5.13
N ALA A 261 -9.87 -16.43 5.37
CA ALA A 261 -9.86 -17.87 5.05
C ALA A 261 -10.89 -18.70 5.81
N ASN A 262 -11.51 -18.15 6.86
CA ASN A 262 -12.55 -18.84 7.64
C ASN A 262 -13.97 -18.52 7.15
N ASP A 263 -14.13 -17.69 6.15
CA ASP A 263 -15.43 -17.23 5.65
C ASP A 263 -15.54 -17.55 4.15
N GLU A 264 -15.94 -18.76 3.86
CA GLU A 264 -16.01 -19.26 2.48
C GLU A 264 -17.00 -18.46 1.66
N ASP A 265 -18.16 -18.11 2.22
CA ASP A 265 -19.17 -17.29 1.56
C ASP A 265 -18.60 -15.92 1.16
N LEU A 266 -17.86 -15.28 2.09
CA LEU A 266 -17.24 -13.99 1.82
C LEU A 266 -16.18 -14.10 0.72
N MET A 267 -15.33 -15.14 0.75
CA MET A 267 -14.35 -15.37 -0.32
C MET A 267 -15.02 -15.59 -1.69
N GLN A 268 -16.13 -16.35 -1.73
CA GLN A 268 -16.90 -16.55 -2.96
C GLN A 268 -17.53 -15.24 -3.45
N MET A 269 -18.10 -14.41 -2.55
CA MET A 269 -18.65 -13.11 -2.90
C MET A 269 -17.57 -12.18 -3.44
N MET A 270 -16.41 -12.10 -2.79
CA MET A 270 -15.27 -11.31 -3.27
C MET A 270 -14.78 -11.78 -4.65
N SER A 271 -14.59 -13.09 -4.83
CA SER A 271 -14.19 -13.67 -6.11
C SER A 271 -15.18 -13.33 -7.23
N ARG A 272 -16.49 -13.44 -6.97
CA ARG A 272 -17.55 -13.08 -7.94
C ARG A 272 -17.59 -11.58 -8.23
N ALA A 273 -17.24 -10.72 -7.27
CA ALA A 273 -17.09 -9.28 -7.45
C ALA A 273 -15.78 -8.89 -8.16
N ASN A 274 -14.99 -9.88 -8.60
CA ASN A 274 -13.75 -9.74 -9.34
C ASN A 274 -12.52 -9.31 -8.51
N PHE A 275 -12.50 -9.65 -7.22
CA PHE A 275 -11.27 -9.55 -6.42
C PHE A 275 -10.29 -10.64 -6.89
N PHE A 276 -9.09 -10.23 -7.26
CA PHE A 276 -8.06 -11.14 -7.77
C PHE A 276 -6.79 -11.15 -6.91
N LYS A 277 -6.65 -10.18 -6.01
CA LYS A 277 -5.52 -10.08 -5.07
C LYS A 277 -5.98 -9.61 -3.70
N VAL A 278 -5.33 -10.14 -2.65
CA VAL A 278 -5.46 -9.64 -1.28
C VAL A 278 -4.08 -9.55 -0.66
N PHE A 279 -3.81 -8.44 0.05
CA PHE A 279 -2.63 -8.31 0.89
C PHE A 279 -2.97 -8.76 2.31
N LEU A 280 -2.14 -9.62 2.89
CA LEU A 280 -2.31 -10.14 4.24
C LEU A 280 -1.06 -9.85 5.09
N GLY A 281 -1.24 -9.32 6.28
CA GLY A 281 -0.18 -9.30 7.29
C GLY A 281 -0.01 -10.70 7.89
N LEU A 282 0.98 -11.45 7.41
CA LEU A 282 1.31 -12.79 7.88
C LEU A 282 2.33 -12.73 9.03
N GLU A 283 3.20 -11.77 8.99
CA GLU A 283 4.27 -11.36 9.88
C GLU A 283 5.34 -12.45 10.06
N THR A 284 5.06 -13.49 10.82
CA THR A 284 6.05 -14.51 11.19
C THR A 284 5.39 -15.88 11.36
N PRO A 285 6.10 -16.99 11.12
CA PRO A 285 5.62 -18.33 11.48
C PRO A 285 5.68 -18.61 12.98
N ASP A 286 6.39 -17.79 13.76
CA ASP A 286 6.54 -17.98 15.19
C ASP A 286 5.30 -17.51 15.95
N ARG A 287 4.71 -18.43 16.72
CA ARG A 287 3.48 -18.16 17.46
C ARG A 287 3.68 -17.25 18.67
N GLU A 288 4.82 -17.33 19.30
CA GLU A 288 5.10 -16.50 20.49
C GLU A 288 5.33 -15.05 20.07
N SER A 289 6.05 -14.81 18.99
CA SER A 289 6.19 -13.48 18.39
C SER A 289 4.84 -12.89 17.94
N LEU A 290 3.92 -13.73 17.40
CA LEU A 290 2.55 -13.28 17.06
C LEU A 290 1.73 -12.91 18.31
N LYS A 291 1.89 -13.63 19.42
CA LYS A 291 1.23 -13.29 20.69
C LYS A 291 1.83 -12.00 21.29
N GLU A 292 3.15 -11.89 21.30
CA GLU A 292 3.88 -10.72 21.78
C GLU A 292 3.36 -9.45 21.11
N CYS A 293 3.30 -9.43 19.79
CA CYS A 293 2.83 -8.24 19.06
C CYS A 293 1.30 -8.08 19.03
N GLY A 294 0.54 -8.94 19.70
CA GLY A 294 -0.92 -8.87 19.78
C GLY A 294 -1.64 -9.26 18.49
N LYS A 295 -1.00 -10.02 17.58
CA LYS A 295 -1.61 -10.48 16.33
C LYS A 295 -2.34 -11.82 16.51
N PHE A 296 -3.27 -11.85 17.45
CA PHE A 296 -3.98 -13.06 17.88
C PHE A 296 -4.77 -13.72 16.74
N GLN A 297 -5.23 -12.97 15.73
CA GLN A 297 -5.93 -13.53 14.57
C GLN A 297 -5.07 -14.50 13.75
N ASN A 298 -3.74 -14.45 13.90
CA ASN A 298 -2.82 -15.36 13.22
C ASN A 298 -2.42 -16.57 14.08
N THR A 299 -2.61 -16.52 15.41
CA THR A 299 -2.10 -17.57 16.33
C THR A 299 -2.95 -18.84 16.36
N SER A 300 -4.26 -18.73 16.09
CA SER A 300 -5.24 -19.81 16.23
C SER A 300 -5.44 -20.66 14.97
N ARG A 301 -4.63 -20.47 13.92
CA ARG A 301 -4.84 -21.10 12.62
C ARG A 301 -3.56 -21.61 11.96
N ASP A 302 -3.74 -22.53 11.05
CA ASP A 302 -2.72 -22.93 10.09
C ASP A 302 -2.67 -21.89 8.95
N LEU A 303 -1.65 -21.03 8.98
CA LEU A 303 -1.47 -19.96 8.00
C LEU A 303 -1.20 -20.50 6.59
N VAL A 304 -0.55 -21.68 6.47
CA VAL A 304 -0.33 -22.35 5.17
C VAL A 304 -1.66 -22.72 4.54
N LYS A 305 -2.51 -23.42 5.32
CA LYS A 305 -3.84 -23.81 4.86
C LYS A 305 -4.72 -22.59 4.53
N ALA A 306 -4.64 -21.54 5.35
CA ALA A 306 -5.39 -20.30 5.12
C ALA A 306 -5.03 -19.65 3.78
N VAL A 307 -3.73 -19.47 3.50
CA VAL A 307 -3.26 -18.88 2.23
C VAL A 307 -3.66 -19.75 1.04
N HIS A 308 -3.47 -21.08 1.12
CA HIS A 308 -3.87 -21.99 0.05
C HIS A 308 -5.37 -21.98 -0.20
N THR A 309 -6.19 -21.79 0.85
CA THR A 309 -7.65 -21.68 0.69
C THR A 309 -8.02 -20.41 -0.09
N ILE A 310 -7.41 -19.26 0.23
CA ILE A 310 -7.64 -18.01 -0.50
C ILE A 310 -7.19 -18.14 -1.96
N HIS A 311 -6.04 -18.79 -2.21
CA HIS A 311 -5.57 -19.06 -3.58
C HIS A 311 -6.56 -19.90 -4.38
N ARG A 312 -7.17 -20.94 -3.77
CA ARG A 312 -8.19 -21.77 -4.43
C ARG A 312 -9.46 -21.01 -4.78
N HIS A 313 -9.79 -19.94 -4.02
CA HIS A 313 -10.90 -19.03 -4.33
C HIS A 313 -10.55 -17.94 -5.37
N GLY A 314 -9.41 -18.05 -6.04
CA GLY A 314 -9.05 -17.19 -7.16
C GLY A 314 -8.37 -15.88 -6.78
N MET A 315 -8.01 -15.69 -5.53
CA MET A 315 -7.31 -14.49 -5.07
C MET A 315 -5.84 -14.79 -4.78
N GLN A 316 -4.94 -14.09 -5.46
CA GLN A 316 -3.50 -14.13 -5.14
C GLN A 316 -3.26 -13.44 -3.80
N VAL A 317 -2.62 -14.14 -2.87
CA VAL A 317 -2.14 -13.53 -1.62
C VAL A 317 -0.80 -12.84 -1.87
N MET A 318 -0.73 -11.56 -1.50
CA MET A 318 0.48 -10.79 -1.27
C MET A 318 0.70 -10.76 0.24
N GLY A 319 1.92 -10.89 0.74
CA GLY A 319 2.15 -11.04 2.17
C GLY A 319 3.17 -10.08 2.75
N GLY A 320 2.81 -9.46 3.89
CA GLY A 320 3.72 -8.74 4.76
C GLY A 320 4.35 -9.69 5.78
N PHE A 321 5.65 -9.58 5.97
CA PHE A 321 6.43 -10.37 6.92
C PHE A 321 7.36 -9.46 7.70
N ILE A 322 7.56 -9.77 8.97
CA ILE A 322 8.39 -8.98 9.89
C ILE A 322 9.34 -9.91 10.63
N VAL A 323 10.59 -9.47 10.83
CA VAL A 323 11.56 -10.09 11.73
C VAL A 323 12.10 -9.05 12.69
N GLY A 324 12.53 -9.49 13.88
CA GLY A 324 13.09 -8.63 14.92
C GLY A 324 12.15 -8.41 16.11
N PHE A 325 11.16 -9.29 16.30
CA PHE A 325 10.39 -9.37 17.55
C PHE A 325 11.30 -9.82 18.70
N ASP A 326 10.92 -9.49 19.92
CA ASP A 326 11.75 -9.81 21.09
C ASP A 326 11.88 -11.33 21.35
N ASN A 327 10.86 -12.12 20.95
CA ASN A 327 10.91 -13.59 21.01
C ASN A 327 11.69 -14.23 19.84
N ASP A 328 12.09 -13.47 18.82
CA ASP A 328 12.82 -14.04 17.69
C ASP A 328 14.22 -14.48 18.10
N SER A 329 14.56 -15.75 17.84
CA SER A 329 15.94 -16.26 17.89
C SER A 329 16.56 -16.28 16.48
N GLU A 330 17.85 -16.56 16.37
CA GLU A 330 18.54 -16.65 15.06
C GLU A 330 17.93 -17.72 14.12
N THR A 331 17.22 -18.70 14.65
CA THR A 331 16.52 -19.72 13.84
C THR A 331 15.32 -19.16 13.08
N ILE A 332 14.83 -17.98 13.46
CA ILE A 332 13.68 -17.33 12.80
C ILE A 332 13.94 -17.06 11.32
N PHE A 333 15.17 -16.75 10.95
CA PHE A 333 15.50 -16.42 9.56
C PHE A 333 15.28 -17.61 8.61
N ASP A 334 15.71 -18.81 9.02
CA ASP A 334 15.49 -20.04 8.24
C ASP A 334 14.01 -20.46 8.30
N ALA A 335 13.36 -20.33 9.45
CA ALA A 335 11.93 -20.57 9.60
C ALA A 335 11.10 -19.67 8.68
N GLN A 336 11.44 -18.38 8.60
CA GLN A 336 10.76 -17.40 7.74
C GLN A 336 10.95 -17.74 6.25
N ILE A 337 12.18 -18.10 5.82
CA ILE A 337 12.47 -18.52 4.44
C ILE A 337 11.62 -19.75 4.08
N ASN A 338 11.62 -20.79 4.92
CA ASN A 338 10.88 -22.01 4.69
C ASN A 338 9.37 -21.76 4.65
N PHE A 339 8.88 -20.95 5.56
CA PHE A 339 7.47 -20.56 5.63
C PHE A 339 7.02 -19.85 4.34
N ILE A 340 7.73 -18.82 3.89
CA ILE A 340 7.42 -18.08 2.67
C ILE A 340 7.40 -19.02 1.44
N GLN A 341 8.33 -19.97 1.37
CA GLN A 341 8.38 -20.95 0.27
C GLN A 341 7.19 -21.91 0.32
N GLN A 342 6.84 -22.41 1.51
CA GLN A 342 5.77 -23.38 1.72
C GLN A 342 4.39 -22.80 1.40
N ILE A 343 4.10 -21.59 1.85
CA ILE A 343 2.80 -20.93 1.62
C ILE A 343 2.61 -20.48 0.18
N GLY A 344 3.67 -20.39 -0.63
CA GLY A 344 3.59 -19.97 -2.03
C GLY A 344 3.26 -18.47 -2.21
N VAL A 345 3.52 -17.61 -1.23
CA VAL A 345 3.34 -16.16 -1.36
C VAL A 345 4.50 -15.59 -2.17
N VAL A 346 4.25 -15.32 -3.45
CA VAL A 346 5.27 -14.88 -4.40
C VAL A 346 5.66 -13.43 -4.14
N THR A 347 4.68 -12.56 -3.89
CA THR A 347 4.87 -11.17 -3.50
C THR A 347 5.02 -11.12 -1.96
N ALA A 348 6.21 -11.46 -1.49
CA ALA A 348 6.54 -11.50 -0.07
C ALA A 348 7.33 -10.24 0.32
N MET A 349 6.71 -9.32 1.04
CA MET A 349 7.35 -8.10 1.51
C MET A 349 7.86 -8.31 2.93
N VAL A 350 9.15 -8.60 3.04
CA VAL A 350 9.80 -8.82 4.34
C VAL A 350 10.44 -7.52 4.80
N GLY A 351 10.15 -7.10 6.01
CA GLY A 351 10.74 -5.94 6.66
C GLY A 351 11.31 -6.29 8.03
N VAL A 352 12.10 -5.37 8.57
CA VAL A 352 12.50 -5.39 9.98
C VAL A 352 11.46 -4.69 10.81
N LEU A 353 11.24 -5.14 12.05
CA LEU A 353 10.33 -4.48 12.98
C LEU A 353 10.76 -3.02 13.17
N THR A 354 9.80 -2.12 13.10
CA THR A 354 10.03 -0.68 13.24
C THR A 354 9.04 -0.11 14.25
N ALA A 355 9.56 0.64 15.21
CA ALA A 355 8.74 1.33 16.22
C ALA A 355 8.19 2.64 15.64
N LEU A 356 7.01 2.59 15.02
CA LEU A 356 6.35 3.78 14.50
C LEU A 356 5.92 4.69 15.67
N PRO A 357 6.04 6.02 15.53
CA PRO A 357 5.71 6.97 16.60
C PRO A 357 4.30 6.75 17.16
N GLN A 358 4.16 6.87 18.47
CA GLN A 358 2.92 6.76 19.24
C GLN A 358 2.29 5.34 19.25
N THR A 359 2.87 4.34 18.58
CA THR A 359 2.40 2.94 18.70
C THR A 359 2.67 2.37 20.10
N ARG A 360 1.97 1.28 20.44
CA ARG A 360 2.22 0.56 21.70
C ARG A 360 3.67 0.08 21.77
N LEU A 361 4.21 -0.43 20.67
CA LEU A 361 5.61 -0.83 20.52
C LEU A 361 6.55 0.35 20.82
N TRP A 362 6.28 1.53 20.26
CA TRP A 362 7.10 2.71 20.48
C TRP A 362 7.11 3.13 21.95
N HIS A 363 5.95 3.12 22.63
CA HIS A 363 5.86 3.44 24.04
C HIS A 363 6.62 2.42 24.90
N ARG A 364 6.41 1.12 24.65
CA ARG A 364 7.13 0.05 25.36
C ARG A 364 8.64 0.19 25.21
N LEU A 365 9.13 0.34 23.98
CA LEU A 365 10.57 0.47 23.73
C LEU A 365 11.17 1.78 24.27
N LYS A 366 10.37 2.84 24.36
CA LYS A 366 10.76 4.09 25.02
C LYS A 366 10.92 3.90 26.52
N ASP A 367 9.98 3.23 27.18
CA ASP A 367 10.01 2.96 28.63
C ASP A 367 11.16 1.99 28.99
N GLU A 368 11.56 1.12 28.05
CA GLU A 368 12.71 0.21 28.16
C GLU A 368 14.06 0.86 27.78
N ASP A 369 14.10 2.14 27.42
CA ASP A 369 15.30 2.86 26.93
C ASP A 369 15.98 2.20 25.72
N ARG A 370 15.16 1.63 24.83
CA ARG A 370 15.63 0.90 23.63
C ARG A 370 15.48 1.67 22.32
N LEU A 371 14.82 2.83 22.31
CA LEU A 371 14.75 3.67 21.11
C LEU A 371 16.12 4.32 20.82
N ILE A 372 16.55 4.27 19.55
CA ILE A 372 17.86 4.80 19.11
C ILE A 372 17.77 5.81 17.97
N GLY A 373 16.56 6.16 17.52
CA GLY A 373 16.37 7.12 16.43
C GLY A 373 14.92 7.30 16.05
N CYS A 374 14.70 7.94 14.89
CA CYS A 374 13.37 8.14 14.31
C CYS A 374 13.07 7.05 13.28
N ALA A 375 11.80 6.66 13.17
CA ALA A 375 11.35 5.77 12.11
C ALA A 375 11.44 6.47 10.75
N THR A 376 12.05 5.81 9.75
CA THR A 376 12.09 6.29 8.37
C THR A 376 10.77 6.09 7.63
N GLY A 377 9.89 5.24 8.17
CA GLY A 377 8.68 4.77 7.51
C GLY A 377 8.93 3.71 6.42
N GLU A 378 10.19 3.37 6.15
CA GLU A 378 10.59 2.31 5.23
C GLU A 378 11.16 1.12 6.02
N ASN A 379 10.31 0.15 6.35
CA ASN A 379 10.74 -1.05 7.08
C ASN A 379 11.60 -2.03 6.26
N THR A 380 11.85 -1.73 4.99
CA THR A 380 12.64 -2.57 4.08
C THR A 380 14.04 -2.04 3.81
N ASP A 381 14.41 -0.87 4.34
CA ASP A 381 15.75 -0.28 4.18
C ASP A 381 16.81 -0.92 5.10
N GLY A 382 16.36 -1.66 6.12
CA GLY A 382 17.21 -2.26 7.14
C GLY A 382 17.66 -1.28 8.23
N VAL A 383 17.13 -0.07 8.24
CA VAL A 383 17.41 0.92 9.27
C VAL A 383 16.53 0.66 10.49
N LEU A 384 17.16 0.45 11.64
CA LEU A 384 16.49 0.20 12.90
C LEU A 384 16.39 1.50 13.71
N ASN A 385 15.24 1.73 14.32
CA ASN A 385 15.05 2.85 15.26
C ASN A 385 14.96 2.39 16.73
N PHE A 386 15.32 1.14 17.00
CA PHE A 386 15.40 0.59 18.35
C PHE A 386 16.46 -0.51 18.43
N ARG A 387 16.83 -0.90 19.68
CA ARG A 387 17.75 -2.01 19.95
C ARG A 387 16.97 -3.32 20.09
N PRO A 388 17.06 -4.26 19.11
CA PRO A 388 16.40 -5.57 19.21
C PRO A 388 17.12 -6.47 20.22
N GLN A 389 16.38 -7.42 20.82
CA GLN A 389 16.94 -8.37 21.81
C GLN A 389 18.07 -9.22 21.23
N MET A 390 17.94 -9.67 19.98
CA MET A 390 18.98 -10.46 19.31
C MET A 390 20.22 -9.65 18.87
N GLY A 391 20.19 -8.32 19.04
CA GLY A 391 21.23 -7.40 18.56
C GLY A 391 21.06 -6.95 17.11
N ILE A 392 21.53 -5.73 16.84
CA ILE A 392 21.38 -5.06 15.53
C ILE A 392 22.09 -5.84 14.42
N GLN A 393 23.30 -6.32 14.68
CA GLN A 393 24.11 -7.03 13.68
C GLN A 393 23.44 -8.34 13.26
N ALA A 394 23.05 -9.19 14.22
CA ALA A 394 22.40 -10.47 13.97
C ALA A 394 21.09 -10.30 13.18
N LEU A 395 20.26 -9.31 13.55
CA LEU A 395 19.02 -9.01 12.84
C LEU A 395 19.28 -8.57 11.39
N ASN A 396 20.24 -7.67 11.16
CA ASN A 396 20.56 -7.18 9.82
C ASN A 396 21.17 -8.26 8.92
N GLU A 397 22.04 -9.10 9.46
CA GLU A 397 22.62 -10.25 8.71
C GLU A 397 21.53 -11.27 8.36
N GLY A 398 20.67 -11.62 9.31
CA GLY A 398 19.56 -12.52 9.10
C GLY A 398 18.53 -11.97 8.11
N TYR A 399 18.21 -10.70 8.18
CA TYR A 399 17.33 -10.03 7.22
C TYR A 399 17.88 -10.10 5.78
N ARG A 400 19.19 -9.82 5.60
CA ARG A 400 19.85 -9.95 4.30
C ARG A 400 19.84 -11.40 3.81
N LYS A 401 20.04 -12.39 4.71
CA LYS A 401 19.96 -13.82 4.39
C LYS A 401 18.57 -14.18 3.84
N ILE A 402 17.49 -13.69 4.46
CA ILE A 402 16.12 -13.90 3.97
C ILE A 402 15.99 -13.36 2.55
N LEU A 403 16.29 -12.06 2.34
CA LEU A 403 16.13 -11.42 1.04
C LEU A 403 16.96 -12.08 -0.06
N ALA A 404 18.22 -12.40 0.23
CA ALA A 404 19.10 -13.10 -0.71
C ALA A 404 18.56 -14.47 -1.10
N SER A 405 17.94 -15.19 -0.15
CA SER A 405 17.36 -16.51 -0.38
C SER A 405 16.08 -16.44 -1.19
N ILE A 406 15.06 -15.72 -0.68
CA ILE A 406 13.71 -15.77 -1.27
C ILE A 406 13.63 -15.13 -2.66
N TYR A 407 14.54 -14.23 -2.99
CA TYR A 407 14.60 -13.56 -4.30
C TYR A 407 15.70 -14.10 -5.23
N ALA A 408 16.42 -15.15 -4.81
CA ALA A 408 17.26 -15.91 -5.74
C ALA A 408 16.38 -16.59 -6.80
N PRO A 409 16.78 -16.58 -8.10
CA PRO A 409 15.93 -17.06 -9.19
C PRO A 409 15.32 -18.44 -8.96
N LYS A 410 16.13 -19.42 -8.52
CA LYS A 410 15.65 -20.79 -8.27
C LYS A 410 14.49 -20.81 -7.26
N GLN A 411 14.67 -20.21 -6.09
CA GLN A 411 13.70 -20.17 -5.00
C GLN A 411 12.47 -19.36 -5.40
N TYR A 412 12.67 -18.23 -6.06
CA TYR A 412 11.58 -17.38 -6.51
C TYR A 412 10.64 -18.10 -7.49
N TYR A 413 11.19 -18.73 -8.54
CA TYR A 413 10.39 -19.45 -9.52
C TYR A 413 9.80 -20.76 -8.96
N GLN A 414 10.46 -21.39 -8.00
CA GLN A 414 9.89 -22.51 -7.25
C GLN A 414 8.62 -22.06 -6.49
N ARG A 415 8.67 -20.92 -5.82
CA ARG A 415 7.54 -20.33 -5.11
C ARG A 415 6.38 -19.95 -6.04
N ILE A 416 6.67 -19.45 -7.26
CA ILE A 416 5.61 -19.28 -8.28
C ILE A 416 4.93 -20.61 -8.61
N ASN A 417 5.68 -21.72 -8.73
CA ASN A 417 5.08 -23.02 -8.97
C ASN A 417 4.20 -23.48 -7.80
N THR A 418 4.64 -23.29 -6.54
CA THR A 418 3.83 -23.61 -5.36
C THR A 418 2.51 -22.81 -5.37
N PHE A 419 2.58 -21.52 -5.68
CA PHE A 419 1.39 -20.69 -5.87
C PHE A 419 0.47 -21.24 -6.95
N LEU A 420 0.99 -21.47 -8.16
CA LEU A 420 0.18 -21.93 -9.29
C LEU A 420 -0.47 -23.30 -9.07
N GLU A 421 0.13 -24.17 -8.26
CA GLU A 421 -0.46 -25.46 -7.89
C GLU A 421 -1.74 -25.29 -7.07
N ASN A 422 -1.80 -24.28 -6.22
CA ASN A 422 -2.93 -23.98 -5.34
C ASN A 422 -3.90 -22.92 -5.90
N TYR A 423 -3.54 -22.20 -6.95
CA TYR A 423 -4.33 -21.09 -7.47
C TYR A 423 -5.35 -21.53 -8.51
N THR A 424 -6.59 -21.10 -8.38
CA THR A 424 -7.67 -21.32 -9.36
C THR A 424 -8.08 -19.97 -9.96
N PRO A 425 -7.74 -19.66 -11.23
CA PRO A 425 -8.13 -18.40 -11.85
C PRO A 425 -9.65 -18.25 -11.91
N THR A 426 -10.20 -17.20 -11.34
CA THR A 426 -11.63 -16.86 -11.35
C THR A 426 -11.90 -15.48 -11.92
N ALA A 427 -10.92 -14.57 -11.82
CA ALA A 427 -11.10 -13.19 -12.24
C ALA A 427 -11.35 -13.07 -13.75
N VAL A 428 -12.33 -12.24 -14.10
CA VAL A 428 -12.61 -11.83 -15.47
C VAL A 428 -11.73 -10.62 -15.79
N ALA A 429 -10.68 -10.84 -16.55
CA ALA A 429 -9.79 -9.77 -17.01
C ALA A 429 -9.77 -9.73 -18.54
N ARG A 430 -9.81 -8.52 -19.09
CA ARG A 430 -9.61 -8.30 -20.52
C ARG A 430 -8.15 -8.03 -20.78
N LEU A 431 -7.56 -8.76 -21.73
CA LEU A 431 -6.21 -8.44 -22.21
C LEU A 431 -6.16 -7.01 -22.74
N GLN A 432 -5.27 -6.22 -22.17
CA GLN A 432 -4.98 -4.85 -22.57
C GLN A 432 -3.77 -4.82 -23.50
N LYS A 433 -3.60 -3.74 -24.26
CA LYS A 433 -2.39 -3.54 -25.07
C LYS A 433 -1.12 -3.58 -24.23
N GLU A 434 -1.20 -3.04 -23.02
CA GLU A 434 -0.10 -3.02 -22.06
C GLU A 434 0.35 -4.41 -21.63
N ASP A 435 -0.57 -5.39 -21.56
CA ASP A 435 -0.24 -6.77 -21.19
C ASP A 435 0.60 -7.44 -22.30
N ILE A 436 0.24 -7.17 -23.57
CA ILE A 436 1.00 -7.67 -24.72
C ILE A 436 2.40 -7.03 -24.73
N ILE A 437 2.49 -5.72 -24.51
CA ILE A 437 3.77 -5.00 -24.42
C ILE A 437 4.60 -5.56 -23.27
N ALA A 438 3.98 -5.79 -22.11
CA ALA A 438 4.66 -6.37 -20.93
C ALA A 438 5.18 -7.78 -21.24
N PHE A 439 4.40 -8.61 -21.93
CA PHE A 439 4.83 -9.95 -22.36
C PHE A 439 6.04 -9.87 -23.29
N ILE A 440 6.01 -9.04 -24.33
CA ILE A 440 7.13 -8.88 -25.27
C ILE A 440 8.39 -8.37 -24.52
N ARG A 441 8.24 -7.35 -23.66
CA ARG A 441 9.35 -6.83 -22.88
C ARG A 441 9.88 -7.83 -21.87
N SER A 442 9.03 -8.65 -21.25
CA SER A 442 9.46 -9.70 -20.32
C SER A 442 10.20 -10.82 -21.05
N THR A 443 9.74 -11.20 -22.23
CA THR A 443 10.43 -12.17 -23.10
C THR A 443 11.86 -11.71 -23.43
N TRP A 444 12.01 -10.43 -23.78
CA TRP A 444 13.35 -9.87 -24.06
C TRP A 444 14.21 -9.75 -22.80
N ARG A 445 13.69 -9.07 -21.76
CA ARG A 445 14.49 -8.75 -20.56
C ARG A 445 14.73 -9.94 -19.65
N ILE A 446 13.76 -10.84 -19.49
CA ILE A 446 13.84 -11.98 -18.60
C ILE A 446 14.18 -13.23 -19.40
N GLY A 447 13.47 -13.48 -20.50
CA GLY A 447 13.63 -14.72 -21.28
C GLY A 447 14.93 -14.81 -22.08
N ILE A 448 15.56 -13.69 -22.42
CA ILE A 448 16.82 -13.65 -23.19
C ILE A 448 17.99 -13.13 -22.33
N LEU A 449 17.86 -11.94 -21.73
CA LEU A 449 18.98 -11.23 -21.13
C LEU A 449 19.25 -11.62 -19.66
N SER A 450 18.26 -12.14 -18.92
CA SER A 450 18.40 -12.42 -17.49
C SER A 450 19.08 -13.79 -17.23
N ARG A 451 19.76 -13.88 -16.07
CA ARG A 451 20.22 -15.17 -15.53
C ARG A 451 19.07 -16.13 -15.20
N ALA A 452 17.84 -15.58 -15.03
CA ALA A 452 16.64 -16.36 -14.77
C ALA A 452 15.98 -16.95 -16.04
N ARG A 453 16.54 -16.75 -17.25
CA ARG A 453 15.92 -17.13 -18.54
C ARG A 453 15.41 -18.56 -18.59
N PHE A 454 16.18 -19.53 -18.08
CA PHE A 454 15.75 -20.93 -18.08
C PHE A 454 14.56 -21.19 -17.17
N HIS A 455 14.52 -20.55 -16.01
CA HIS A 455 13.39 -20.63 -15.08
C HIS A 455 12.15 -19.97 -15.67
N TYR A 456 12.30 -18.83 -16.35
CA TYR A 456 11.22 -18.13 -17.05
C TYR A 456 10.54 -19.00 -18.11
N TRP A 457 11.32 -19.57 -19.03
CA TRP A 457 10.78 -20.43 -20.08
C TRP A 457 10.15 -21.71 -19.54
N LYS A 458 10.79 -22.35 -18.56
CA LYS A 458 10.25 -23.52 -17.85
C LYS A 458 8.91 -23.19 -17.18
N LEU A 459 8.79 -22.04 -16.54
CA LEU A 459 7.53 -21.56 -15.93
C LEU A 459 6.45 -21.40 -16.99
N LEU A 460 6.71 -20.66 -18.06
CA LEU A 460 5.72 -20.38 -19.09
C LEU A 460 5.24 -21.68 -19.78
N LEU A 461 6.15 -22.57 -20.15
CA LEU A 461 5.82 -23.84 -20.77
C LEU A 461 4.97 -24.72 -19.84
N LYS A 462 5.40 -24.87 -18.56
CA LYS A 462 4.63 -25.63 -17.55
C LYS A 462 3.23 -25.06 -17.37
N THR A 463 3.12 -23.72 -17.26
CA THR A 463 1.84 -23.03 -17.04
C THR A 463 0.93 -23.16 -18.27
N PHE A 464 1.48 -22.98 -19.45
CA PHE A 464 0.73 -23.13 -20.71
C PHE A 464 0.12 -24.54 -20.87
N ILE A 465 0.90 -25.59 -20.53
CA ILE A 465 0.43 -26.97 -20.63
C ILE A 465 -0.59 -27.31 -19.52
N LYS A 466 -0.31 -26.91 -18.27
CA LYS A 466 -1.10 -27.37 -17.12
C LYS A 466 -2.25 -26.45 -16.71
N LYS A 467 -2.09 -25.12 -16.87
CA LYS A 467 -3.05 -24.08 -16.36
C LYS A 467 -3.04 -22.86 -17.28
N ARG A 468 -3.39 -23.02 -18.54
CA ARG A 468 -3.33 -21.95 -19.56
C ARG A 468 -4.00 -20.64 -19.13
N MET A 469 -5.09 -20.70 -18.37
CA MET A 469 -5.78 -19.52 -17.82
C MET A 469 -4.94 -18.74 -16.81
N ALA A 470 -3.91 -19.34 -16.20
CA ALA A 470 -3.01 -18.68 -15.26
C ALA A 470 -1.75 -18.08 -15.93
N LEU A 471 -1.64 -18.15 -17.27
CA LEU A 471 -0.48 -17.63 -17.97
C LEU A 471 -0.25 -16.14 -17.77
N PRO A 472 -1.27 -15.25 -17.77
CA PRO A 472 -1.07 -13.83 -17.53
C PRO A 472 -0.46 -13.55 -16.16
N ILE A 473 -0.98 -14.20 -15.10
CA ILE A 473 -0.42 -14.01 -13.74
C ILE A 473 0.98 -14.61 -13.61
N ALA A 474 1.31 -15.69 -14.31
CA ALA A 474 2.66 -16.24 -14.32
C ALA A 474 3.67 -15.28 -14.95
N VAL A 475 3.30 -14.58 -16.02
CA VAL A 475 4.11 -13.53 -16.65
C VAL A 475 4.27 -12.33 -15.71
N GLU A 476 3.18 -11.88 -15.11
CA GLU A 476 3.19 -10.77 -14.13
C GLU A 476 4.14 -11.07 -12.96
N LEU A 477 4.03 -12.26 -12.38
CA LEU A 477 4.89 -12.68 -11.27
C LEU A 477 6.36 -12.79 -11.69
N ALA A 478 6.65 -13.24 -12.90
CA ALA A 478 8.03 -13.24 -13.41
C ALA A 478 8.59 -11.82 -13.56
N ILE A 479 7.77 -10.84 -13.97
CA ILE A 479 8.15 -9.42 -14.03
C ILE A 479 8.41 -8.86 -12.61
N TYR A 480 7.55 -9.19 -11.64
CA TYR A 480 7.75 -8.80 -10.24
C TYR A 480 9.07 -9.35 -9.68
N GLY A 481 9.45 -10.58 -10.06
CA GLY A 481 10.71 -11.17 -9.66
C GLY A 481 11.93 -10.33 -10.03
N LEU A 482 11.92 -9.71 -11.20
CA LEU A 482 13.01 -8.82 -11.62
C LEU A 482 13.08 -7.56 -10.75
N HIS A 483 11.94 -7.01 -10.33
CA HIS A 483 11.89 -5.86 -9.43
C HIS A 483 12.45 -6.22 -8.06
N TYR A 484 11.93 -7.28 -7.45
CA TYR A 484 12.32 -7.70 -6.11
C TYR A 484 13.78 -8.15 -6.03
N GLU A 485 14.29 -8.85 -7.06
CA GLU A 485 15.70 -9.20 -7.15
C GLU A 485 16.60 -7.95 -7.11
N LYS A 486 16.21 -6.88 -7.83
CA LYS A 486 16.98 -5.63 -7.83
C LYS A 486 16.96 -4.93 -6.49
N ILE A 487 15.78 -4.82 -5.86
CA ILE A 487 15.65 -4.20 -4.54
C ILE A 487 16.43 -4.99 -3.50
N ALA A 488 16.27 -6.33 -3.46
CA ALA A 488 16.99 -7.20 -2.56
C ALA A 488 18.51 -7.06 -2.72
N LYS A 489 19.02 -7.05 -3.95
CA LYS A 489 20.46 -6.84 -4.21
C LYS A 489 20.96 -5.49 -3.71
N ARG A 490 20.18 -4.42 -3.86
CA ARG A 490 20.52 -3.09 -3.34
C ARG A 490 20.62 -3.10 -1.82
N ILE A 491 19.62 -3.67 -1.13
CA ILE A 491 19.60 -3.76 0.33
C ILE A 491 20.76 -4.62 0.83
N CYS A 492 21.00 -5.77 0.20
CA CYS A 492 22.12 -6.64 0.57
C CYS A 492 23.51 -6.03 0.30
N ALA A 493 23.63 -5.12 -0.67
CA ALA A 493 24.88 -4.43 -1.00
C ALA A 493 25.13 -3.18 -0.14
N ALA A 494 24.09 -2.62 0.48
CA ALA A 494 24.26 -1.48 1.40
C ALA A 494 25.11 -1.93 2.59
N LYS A 495 26.23 -1.23 2.85
CA LYS A 495 27.03 -1.45 4.05
C LYS A 495 26.13 -1.11 5.26
N SER A 496 26.21 -1.92 6.32
CA SER A 496 25.61 -1.56 7.61
C SER A 496 26.10 -0.17 8.01
N LEU A 497 25.15 0.75 8.16
CA LEU A 497 25.40 2.03 8.82
C LEU A 497 25.66 1.81 10.30
#